data_e3226958b5762070af9b9fff0fd1fe69
#
_entry.id   e3226958b5762070af9b9fff0fd1fe69
#
_cell.length_a   1.000
_cell.length_b   1.000
_cell.length_c   1.000
_cell.angle_alpha   90.00
_cell.angle_beta   90.00
_cell.angle_gamma   90.00
#
_symmetry.space_group_name_H-M   'P 1'
#
loop_
_entity.id
_entity.type
_entity.pdbx_description
1 polymer ?
#
loop_
_entity_poly.entity_id
_entity_poly.type
_entity_poly.pdbx_seq_one_letter_code
_entity_poly.pdbx_strand_id
1 'polypeptide(L)'
;MVQMELTGKKRGKSRGMEIKYIFADVDGTLGIGGIGIPEKNRLAIRKYVEEGGSFGVCTGRSPDSVKGFIGDLPINTLSVVNGGCALYDFQKGEYLDELCVEEDALQFAFSMKKELEQFTECRIVIVNRTNYWQVKTKEDQTACQQQYSYPIALLEQIEKPWYRIILYVSAQDGIKCAEFVRSHKP
;
A
#
# COMPACT_ATOMS: atom_id res chain seq x y z
N MET A 1 9.62 17.20 7.74
CA MET A 1 9.18 16.93 9.13
C MET A 1 7.88 17.69 9.33
N VAL A 2 6.74 17.02 9.21
CA VAL A 2 5.43 17.64 9.45
C VAL A 2 5.08 17.35 10.90
N GLN A 3 5.10 18.40 11.72
CA GLN A 3 4.78 18.33 13.13
C GLN A 3 3.31 18.70 13.28
N MET A 4 2.48 17.71 13.59
CA MET A 4 1.06 17.93 13.86
C MET A 4 0.90 18.28 15.34
N GLU A 5 0.77 19.57 15.67
CA GLU A 5 0.43 20.04 17.00
C GLU A 5 -1.09 20.11 17.17
N LEU A 6 -1.65 19.18 17.92
CA LEU A 6 -3.03 19.27 18.40
C LEU A 6 -3.03 20.06 19.71
N THR A 7 -3.01 21.39 19.61
CA THR A 7 -3.19 22.26 20.78
C THR A 7 -4.66 22.44 21.07
N GLY A 8 -5.18 21.66 22.03
CA GLY A 8 -6.52 21.83 22.57
C GLY A 8 -6.64 23.09 23.45
N LYS A 9 -6.94 24.25 22.84
CA LYS A 9 -7.47 25.39 23.58
C LYS A 9 -8.99 25.25 23.65
N LYS A 10 -9.56 25.12 24.86
CA LYS A 10 -10.99 25.34 25.10
C LYS A 10 -11.36 26.73 24.60
N ARG A 11 -11.91 26.82 23.40
CA ARG A 11 -12.61 28.02 22.92
C ARG A 11 -14.09 27.83 23.12
N GLY A 12 -14.73 28.91 23.63
CA GLY A 12 -16.17 28.96 23.82
C GLY A 12 -16.94 28.65 22.52
N LYS A 13 -18.18 28.20 22.69
CA LYS A 13 -19.13 27.75 21.67
C LYS A 13 -19.10 28.55 20.36
N SER A 14 -18.17 28.24 19.47
CA SER A 14 -18.36 28.41 18.03
C SER A 14 -18.89 27.07 17.51
N ARG A 15 -19.92 27.07 16.66
CA ARG A 15 -20.32 25.90 15.87
C ARG A 15 -19.17 25.58 14.89
N GLY A 16 -18.04 25.07 15.42
CA GLY A 16 -16.98 24.51 14.64
C GLY A 16 -17.45 23.20 14.05
N MET A 17 -17.09 22.95 12.82
CA MET A 17 -17.31 21.67 12.14
C MET A 17 -16.61 20.58 12.98
N GLU A 18 -17.40 19.68 13.58
CA GLU A 18 -16.89 18.57 14.38
C GLU A 18 -16.27 17.56 13.43
N ILE A 19 -14.94 17.37 13.52
CA ILE A 19 -14.25 16.34 12.75
C ILE A 19 -14.64 15.00 13.36
N LYS A 20 -15.34 14.18 12.59
CA LYS A 20 -15.83 12.87 13.05
C LYS A 20 -14.95 11.73 12.60
N TYR A 21 -14.21 11.91 11.50
CA TYR A 21 -13.39 10.88 10.87
C TYR A 21 -11.99 11.41 10.60
N ILE A 22 -11.00 10.60 10.96
CA ILE A 22 -9.59 10.81 10.60
C ILE A 22 -9.11 9.55 9.88
N PHE A 23 -8.56 9.74 8.68
CA PHE A 23 -7.84 8.70 7.94
C PHE A 23 -6.39 9.13 7.84
N ALA A 24 -5.48 8.28 8.31
CA ALA A 24 -4.05 8.55 8.29
C ALA A 24 -3.32 7.60 7.34
N ASP A 25 -2.41 8.16 6.53
CA ASP A 25 -1.37 7.35 5.92
C ASP A 25 -0.42 6.83 7.00
N VAL A 26 0.14 5.65 6.77
CA VAL A 26 0.96 4.96 7.77
C VAL A 26 2.43 5.34 7.65
N ASP A 27 3.01 5.14 6.47
CA ASP A 27 4.46 5.25 6.27
C ASP A 27 4.91 6.71 6.04
N GLY A 28 5.72 7.24 6.96
CA GLY A 28 6.18 8.63 6.91
C GLY A 28 5.17 9.66 7.41
N THR A 29 3.95 9.24 7.79
CA THR A 29 2.89 10.11 8.33
C THR A 29 2.54 9.71 9.75
N LEU A 30 1.88 8.57 9.94
CA LEU A 30 1.51 8.08 11.27
C LEU A 30 2.72 7.56 12.02
N GLY A 31 3.60 6.86 11.32
CA GLY A 31 4.81 6.26 11.86
C GLY A 31 6.03 6.46 10.98
N ILE A 32 7.20 6.25 11.59
CA ILE A 32 8.50 6.35 10.93
C ILE A 32 9.06 4.94 10.77
N GLY A 33 9.49 4.59 9.56
CA GLY A 33 10.09 3.28 9.28
C GLY A 33 11.27 2.98 10.22
N GLY A 34 11.30 1.76 10.78
CA GLY A 34 12.30 1.33 11.75
C GLY A 34 12.13 1.83 13.19
N ILE A 35 11.31 2.87 13.43
CA ILE A 35 11.06 3.46 14.74
C ILE A 35 9.64 3.11 15.24
N GLY A 36 8.70 2.89 14.32
CA GLY A 36 7.29 2.67 14.66
C GLY A 36 6.49 3.96 14.80
N ILE A 37 5.37 3.88 15.52
CA ILE A 37 4.49 5.03 15.77
C ILE A 37 4.92 5.74 17.04
N PRO A 38 5.25 7.05 16.98
CA PRO A 38 5.61 7.83 18.15
C PRO A 38 4.53 7.79 19.24
N GLU A 39 4.92 7.67 20.51
CA GLU A 39 3.97 7.58 21.63
C GLU A 39 3.00 8.77 21.69
N LYS A 40 3.46 9.96 21.34
CA LYS A 40 2.61 11.16 21.23
C LYS A 40 1.44 10.94 20.26
N ASN A 41 1.69 10.30 19.12
CA ASN A 41 0.65 10.00 18.13
C ASN A 41 -0.30 8.92 18.67
N ARG A 42 0.23 7.89 19.33
CA ARG A 42 -0.58 6.84 19.97
C ARG A 42 -1.56 7.43 20.98
N LEU A 43 -1.08 8.25 21.90
CA LEU A 43 -1.90 8.89 22.92
C LEU A 43 -2.96 9.82 22.31
N ALA A 44 -2.59 10.60 21.29
CA ALA A 44 -3.53 11.49 20.62
C ALA A 44 -4.68 10.73 19.94
N ILE A 45 -4.37 9.61 19.25
CA ILE A 45 -5.37 8.77 18.57
C ILE A 45 -6.29 8.09 19.58
N ARG A 46 -5.72 7.51 20.68
CA ARG A 46 -6.55 6.88 21.72
C ARG A 46 -7.53 7.88 22.30
N LYS A 47 -7.04 9.06 22.70
CA LYS A 47 -7.88 10.14 23.22
C LYS A 47 -8.97 10.57 22.25
N TYR A 48 -8.62 10.72 20.96
CA TYR A 48 -9.58 11.09 19.93
C TYR A 48 -10.71 10.06 19.79
N VAL A 49 -10.37 8.77 19.81
CA VAL A 49 -11.36 7.69 19.72
C VAL A 49 -12.19 7.60 21.01
N GLU A 50 -11.58 7.76 22.19
CA GLU A 50 -12.30 7.82 23.49
C GLU A 50 -13.30 8.98 23.56
N GLU A 51 -13.01 10.10 22.90
CA GLU A 51 -13.90 11.26 22.78
C GLU A 51 -15.00 11.07 21.69
N GLY A 52 -15.10 9.88 21.10
CA GLY A 52 -16.14 9.52 20.11
C GLY A 52 -15.74 9.74 18.65
N GLY A 53 -14.48 10.03 18.37
CA GLY A 53 -13.96 10.14 17.01
C GLY A 53 -13.81 8.79 16.32
N SER A 54 -13.86 8.79 14.99
CA SER A 54 -13.58 7.61 14.15
C SER A 54 -12.22 7.71 13.51
N PHE A 55 -11.38 6.69 13.73
CA PHE A 55 -10.03 6.63 13.20
C PHE A 55 -9.84 5.40 12.31
N GLY A 56 -9.34 5.63 11.09
CA GLY A 56 -8.96 4.62 10.12
C GLY A 56 -7.62 4.93 9.48
N VAL A 57 -7.14 4.03 8.64
CA VAL A 57 -5.91 4.22 7.85
C VAL A 57 -6.21 4.23 6.35
N CYS A 58 -5.33 4.91 5.60
CA CYS A 58 -5.31 4.89 4.14
C CYS A 58 -3.87 4.62 3.70
N THR A 59 -3.54 3.39 3.30
CA THR A 59 -2.16 2.94 3.18
C THR A 59 -1.92 1.96 2.04
N GLY A 60 -0.66 1.89 1.59
CA GLY A 60 -0.19 0.86 0.66
C GLY A 60 -0.04 -0.53 1.27
N ARG A 61 -0.07 -0.63 2.60
CA ARG A 61 0.13 -1.88 3.33
C ARG A 61 -1.09 -2.81 3.24
N SER A 62 -0.84 -4.13 3.37
CA SER A 62 -1.90 -5.11 3.60
C SER A 62 -2.42 -5.02 5.04
N PRO A 63 -3.65 -5.52 5.34
CA PRO A 63 -4.21 -5.50 6.70
C PRO A 63 -3.29 -6.12 7.75
N ASP A 64 -2.65 -7.24 7.45
CA ASP A 64 -1.75 -7.91 8.39
C ASP A 64 -0.49 -7.09 8.66
N SER A 65 0.06 -6.45 7.62
CA SER A 65 1.18 -5.53 7.77
C SER A 65 0.79 -4.29 8.58
N VAL A 66 -0.45 -3.79 8.43
CA VAL A 66 -0.98 -2.71 9.26
C VAL A 66 -1.07 -3.17 10.71
N LYS A 67 -1.73 -4.30 11.00
CA LYS A 67 -1.85 -4.85 12.37
C LYS A 67 -0.50 -5.00 13.04
N GLY A 68 0.48 -5.58 12.35
CA GLY A 68 1.83 -5.74 12.87
C GLY A 68 2.53 -4.42 13.20
N PHE A 69 2.26 -3.35 12.44
CA PHE A 69 2.90 -2.05 12.63
C PHE A 69 2.22 -1.18 13.68
N ILE A 70 0.88 -1.12 13.67
CA ILE A 70 0.11 -0.24 14.58
C ILE A 70 -0.05 -0.84 15.97
N GLY A 71 0.04 -2.18 16.10
CA GLY A 71 -0.19 -2.88 17.36
C GLY A 71 -1.62 -2.68 17.87
N ASP A 72 -1.74 -2.16 19.08
CA ASP A 72 -2.99 -1.97 19.81
C ASP A 72 -3.69 -0.62 19.58
N LEU A 73 -3.29 0.14 18.56
CA LEU A 73 -3.99 1.40 18.23
C LEU A 73 -5.42 1.11 17.79
N PRO A 74 -6.41 1.88 18.28
CA PRO A 74 -7.79 1.66 17.95
C PRO A 74 -8.09 2.13 16.51
N ILE A 75 -8.30 1.18 15.59
CA ILE A 75 -8.95 1.46 14.31
C ILE A 75 -10.42 1.08 14.50
N ASN A 76 -11.31 2.08 14.46
CA ASN A 76 -12.74 1.90 14.74
C ASN A 76 -13.65 2.30 13.57
N THR A 77 -13.08 2.49 12.38
CA THR A 77 -13.82 2.71 11.14
C THR A 77 -13.17 1.96 9.98
N LEU A 78 -13.84 1.90 8.85
CA LEU A 78 -13.32 1.28 7.64
C LEU A 78 -12.00 1.93 7.24
N SER A 79 -11.12 1.13 6.66
CA SER A 79 -9.81 1.58 6.22
C SER A 79 -9.56 1.21 4.76
N VAL A 80 -8.80 2.05 4.08
CA VAL A 80 -8.34 1.80 2.72
C VAL A 80 -6.96 1.18 2.79
N VAL A 81 -6.81 -0.02 2.23
CA VAL A 81 -5.57 -0.80 2.31
C VAL A 81 -5.09 -1.23 0.92
N ASN A 82 -3.95 -1.89 0.85
CA ASN A 82 -3.37 -2.41 -0.40
C ASN A 82 -3.21 -1.34 -1.49
N GLY A 83 -2.91 -0.09 -1.11
CA GLY A 83 -2.70 1.02 -2.05
C GLY A 83 -3.97 1.53 -2.72
N GLY A 84 -5.11 1.45 -2.04
CA GLY A 84 -6.40 1.90 -2.55
C GLY A 84 -7.24 0.78 -3.18
N CYS A 85 -6.71 -0.44 -3.23
CA CYS A 85 -7.37 -1.55 -3.90
C CYS A 85 -8.38 -2.29 -3.02
N ALA A 86 -8.46 -2.00 -1.72
CA ALA A 86 -9.41 -2.68 -0.85
C ALA A 86 -9.90 -1.80 0.30
N LEU A 87 -11.18 -1.99 0.66
CA LEU A 87 -11.78 -1.54 1.90
C LEU A 87 -11.75 -2.69 2.92
N TYR A 88 -11.23 -2.41 4.10
CA TYR A 88 -11.07 -3.40 5.15
C TYR A 88 -11.66 -2.94 6.48
N ASP A 89 -12.41 -3.83 7.13
CA ASP A 89 -12.95 -3.65 8.48
C ASP A 89 -12.01 -4.34 9.48
N PHE A 90 -11.20 -3.55 10.21
CA PHE A 90 -10.27 -4.08 11.21
C PHE A 90 -10.98 -4.65 12.45
N GLN A 91 -12.20 -4.22 12.73
CA GLN A 91 -12.97 -4.73 13.88
C GLN A 91 -13.53 -6.13 13.59
N LYS A 92 -13.99 -6.34 12.35
CA LYS A 92 -14.53 -7.64 11.91
C LYS A 92 -13.45 -8.55 11.32
N GLY A 93 -12.34 -8.00 10.86
CA GLY A 93 -11.27 -8.76 10.22
C GLY A 93 -11.60 -9.18 8.79
N GLU A 94 -12.41 -8.42 8.06
CA GLU A 94 -12.91 -8.79 6.74
C GLU A 94 -12.69 -7.70 5.68
N TYR A 95 -12.52 -8.15 4.43
CA TYR A 95 -12.57 -7.28 3.25
C TYR A 95 -14.04 -7.03 2.88
N LEU A 96 -14.40 -5.75 2.69
CA LEU A 96 -15.76 -5.36 2.30
C LEU A 96 -15.87 -5.08 0.81
N ASP A 97 -14.79 -4.60 0.20
CA ASP A 97 -14.73 -4.32 -1.23
C ASP A 97 -13.30 -4.46 -1.72
N GLU A 98 -13.13 -4.96 -2.93
CA GLU A 98 -11.82 -5.25 -3.52
C GLU A 98 -11.81 -4.92 -5.02
N LEU A 99 -10.87 -4.07 -5.43
CA LEU A 99 -10.57 -3.78 -6.83
C LEU A 99 -9.39 -4.66 -7.26
N CYS A 100 -9.66 -5.55 -8.20
CA CYS A 100 -8.68 -6.51 -8.68
C CYS A 100 -8.15 -6.13 -10.06
N VAL A 101 -6.94 -6.57 -10.36
CA VAL A 101 -6.34 -6.46 -11.69
C VAL A 101 -7.06 -7.44 -12.63
N GLU A 102 -7.45 -6.95 -13.79
CA GLU A 102 -8.05 -7.74 -14.87
C GLU A 102 -6.98 -8.39 -15.76
N GLU A 103 -7.38 -9.38 -16.55
CA GLU A 103 -6.47 -10.20 -17.37
C GLU A 103 -5.76 -9.38 -18.47
N ASP A 104 -6.44 -8.40 -19.06
CA ASP A 104 -5.87 -7.50 -20.07
C ASP A 104 -4.73 -6.63 -19.51
N ALA A 105 -4.87 -6.15 -18.28
CA ALA A 105 -3.80 -5.40 -17.59
C ALA A 105 -2.57 -6.28 -17.34
N LEU A 106 -2.78 -7.57 -17.06
CA LEU A 106 -1.68 -8.53 -16.92
C LEU A 106 -0.97 -8.75 -18.25
N GLN A 107 -1.71 -8.99 -19.33
CA GLN A 107 -1.15 -9.16 -20.68
C GLN A 107 -0.37 -7.92 -21.12
N PHE A 108 -0.93 -6.74 -20.86
CA PHE A 108 -0.23 -5.47 -21.10
C PHE A 108 1.09 -5.39 -20.33
N ALA A 109 1.11 -5.74 -19.04
CA ALA A 109 2.31 -5.71 -18.25
C ALA A 109 3.41 -6.66 -18.77
N PHE A 110 3.04 -7.86 -19.24
CA PHE A 110 3.99 -8.79 -19.85
C PHE A 110 4.52 -8.28 -21.20
N SER A 111 3.67 -7.68 -22.02
CA SER A 111 4.13 -7.07 -23.28
C SER A 111 5.10 -5.92 -23.01
N MET A 112 4.81 -5.06 -22.03
CA MET A 112 5.70 -3.96 -21.64
C MET A 112 7.02 -4.48 -21.07
N LYS A 113 7.01 -5.55 -20.25
CA LYS A 113 8.24 -6.19 -19.78
C LYS A 113 9.14 -6.56 -20.95
N LYS A 114 8.60 -7.27 -21.95
CA LYS A 114 9.34 -7.71 -23.12
C LYS A 114 9.97 -6.56 -23.91
N GLU A 115 9.25 -5.46 -24.07
CA GLU A 115 9.77 -4.27 -24.74
C GLU A 115 10.84 -3.55 -23.91
N LEU A 116 10.63 -3.41 -22.60
CA LEU A 116 11.58 -2.77 -21.70
C LEU A 116 12.89 -3.55 -21.56
N GLU A 117 12.84 -4.88 -21.63
CA GLU A 117 14.03 -5.76 -21.55
C GLU A 117 15.04 -5.56 -22.69
N GLN A 118 14.64 -4.85 -23.77
CA GLN A 118 15.55 -4.49 -24.84
C GLN A 118 16.60 -3.44 -24.43
N PHE A 119 16.36 -2.69 -23.35
CA PHE A 119 17.26 -1.61 -22.92
C PHE A 119 17.45 -1.48 -21.41
N THR A 120 16.73 -2.25 -20.59
CA THR A 120 16.91 -2.25 -19.14
C THR A 120 16.50 -3.60 -18.54
N GLU A 121 16.98 -3.91 -17.33
CA GLU A 121 16.47 -5.05 -16.58
C GLU A 121 15.06 -4.73 -16.11
N CYS A 122 14.09 -5.62 -16.38
CA CYS A 122 12.69 -5.43 -15.99
C CYS A 122 12.14 -6.66 -15.29
N ARG A 123 11.49 -6.46 -14.14
CA ARG A 123 10.87 -7.53 -13.35
C ARG A 123 9.40 -7.20 -13.11
N ILE A 124 8.55 -8.21 -13.14
CA ILE A 124 7.15 -8.10 -12.74
C ILE A 124 7.01 -8.53 -11.29
N VAL A 125 6.31 -7.70 -10.51
CA VAL A 125 5.87 -8.05 -9.17
C VAL A 125 4.34 -7.94 -9.12
N ILE A 126 3.69 -9.02 -8.69
CA ILE A 126 2.25 -9.06 -8.42
C ILE A 126 2.03 -8.91 -6.93
N VAL A 127 1.10 -8.03 -6.57
CA VAL A 127 0.68 -7.82 -5.18
C VAL A 127 -0.68 -8.45 -4.98
N ASN A 128 -0.78 -9.39 -4.05
CA ASN A 128 -2.04 -10.00 -3.62
C ASN A 128 -2.34 -9.67 -2.14
N ARG A 129 -3.29 -10.35 -1.54
CA ARG A 129 -3.68 -10.11 -0.13
C ARG A 129 -2.55 -10.28 0.87
N THR A 130 -1.61 -11.17 0.60
CA THR A 130 -0.61 -11.62 1.57
C THR A 130 0.79 -11.09 1.30
N ASN A 131 1.17 -10.98 0.02
CA ASN A 131 2.56 -10.73 -0.36
C ASN A 131 2.73 -9.92 -1.62
N TYR A 132 3.96 -9.48 -1.82
CA TYR A 132 4.54 -9.06 -3.08
C TYR A 132 5.27 -10.25 -3.68
N TRP A 133 4.83 -10.72 -4.84
CA TRP A 133 5.39 -11.89 -5.51
C TRP A 133 6.16 -11.47 -6.75
N GLN A 134 7.46 -11.75 -6.80
CA GLN A 134 8.20 -11.61 -8.05
C GLN A 134 7.81 -12.75 -8.97
N VAL A 135 7.30 -12.41 -10.16
CA VAL A 135 6.88 -13.39 -11.14
C VAL A 135 8.10 -13.94 -11.88
N LYS A 136 8.23 -15.27 -11.89
CA LYS A 136 9.16 -15.99 -12.74
C LYS A 136 8.39 -16.58 -13.91
N THR A 137 8.84 -16.30 -15.13
CA THR A 137 8.32 -16.99 -16.33
C THR A 137 9.08 -18.31 -16.53
N LYS A 138 8.48 -19.25 -17.27
CA LYS A 138 9.14 -20.52 -17.60
C LYS A 138 10.40 -20.33 -18.47
N GLU A 139 10.50 -19.18 -19.12
CA GLU A 139 11.60 -18.77 -19.98
C GLU A 139 12.73 -18.08 -19.24
N ASP A 140 12.49 -17.59 -18.02
CA ASP A 140 13.49 -16.94 -17.18
C ASP A 140 14.50 -17.99 -16.65
N GLN A 141 15.52 -18.28 -17.43
CA GLN A 141 16.62 -19.18 -17.02
C GLN A 141 17.61 -18.54 -16.06
N THR A 142 17.58 -17.22 -15.93
CA THR A 142 18.52 -16.47 -15.10
C THR A 142 18.05 -16.44 -13.66
N ALA A 143 18.91 -16.87 -12.73
CA ALA A 143 18.72 -16.66 -11.30
C ALA A 143 18.57 -15.15 -11.07
N CYS A 144 17.35 -14.67 -10.82
CA CYS A 144 17.12 -13.30 -10.45
C CYS A 144 17.96 -12.96 -9.23
N GLN A 145 18.96 -12.10 -9.37
CA GLN A 145 19.65 -11.55 -8.22
C GLN A 145 18.62 -10.79 -7.39
N GLN A 146 18.48 -11.22 -6.15
CA GLN A 146 17.50 -10.72 -5.19
C GLN A 146 17.90 -9.30 -4.75
N GLN A 147 17.42 -8.28 -5.47
CA GLN A 147 17.58 -6.89 -5.04
C GLN A 147 16.52 -6.48 -4.01
N TYR A 148 15.40 -7.18 -3.99
CA TYR A 148 14.32 -7.07 -3.01
C TYR A 148 13.96 -8.46 -2.50
N SER A 149 13.69 -8.59 -1.20
CA SER A 149 13.38 -9.87 -0.54
C SER A 149 11.95 -10.37 -0.83
N TYR A 150 11.45 -10.21 -2.05
CA TYR A 150 10.15 -10.76 -2.41
C TYR A 150 10.27 -12.24 -2.77
N PRO A 151 9.35 -13.09 -2.31
CA PRO A 151 9.28 -14.48 -2.75
C PRO A 151 9.06 -14.55 -4.26
N ILE A 152 9.71 -15.53 -4.89
CA ILE A 152 9.63 -15.77 -6.33
C ILE A 152 8.66 -16.93 -6.57
N ALA A 153 7.73 -16.76 -7.50
CA ALA A 153 6.77 -17.80 -7.87
C ALA A 153 6.47 -17.77 -9.37
N LEU A 154 6.03 -18.92 -9.89
CA LEU A 154 5.37 -18.94 -11.20
C LEU A 154 4.01 -18.27 -11.10
N LEU A 155 3.55 -17.64 -12.19
CA LEU A 155 2.28 -16.90 -12.20
C LEU A 155 1.10 -17.76 -11.72
N GLU A 156 1.03 -19.01 -12.16
CA GLU A 156 -0.01 -19.97 -11.80
C GLU A 156 -0.01 -20.38 -10.30
N GLN A 157 1.06 -20.07 -9.59
CA GLN A 157 1.20 -20.34 -8.14
C GLN A 157 0.80 -19.14 -7.28
N ILE A 158 0.59 -17.95 -7.89
CA ILE A 158 0.23 -16.74 -7.16
C ILE A 158 -1.28 -16.69 -7.03
N GLU A 159 -1.76 -16.87 -5.80
CA GLU A 159 -3.19 -16.85 -5.50
C GLU A 159 -3.84 -15.50 -5.80
N LYS A 160 -5.04 -15.53 -6.37
CA LYS A 160 -5.90 -14.36 -6.56
C LYS A 160 -6.60 -14.02 -5.22
N PRO A 161 -7.09 -12.79 -5.01
CA PRO A 161 -7.11 -11.68 -5.99
C PRO A 161 -5.75 -10.97 -6.12
N TRP A 162 -5.50 -10.41 -7.29
CA TRP A 162 -4.33 -9.57 -7.53
C TRP A 162 -4.75 -8.10 -7.53
N TYR A 163 -4.05 -7.29 -6.75
CA TYR A 163 -4.38 -5.88 -6.57
C TYR A 163 -3.55 -4.95 -7.44
N ARG A 164 -2.29 -5.30 -7.67
CA ARG A 164 -1.37 -4.46 -8.44
C ARG A 164 -0.39 -5.32 -9.21
N ILE A 165 0.00 -4.81 -10.38
CA ILE A 165 1.15 -5.29 -11.13
C ILE A 165 2.16 -4.15 -11.16
N ILE A 166 3.39 -4.43 -10.77
CA ILE A 166 4.47 -3.46 -10.69
C ILE A 166 5.60 -3.92 -11.60
N LEU A 167 6.04 -3.03 -12.49
CA LEU A 167 7.22 -3.22 -13.29
C LEU A 167 8.40 -2.55 -12.57
N TYR A 168 9.32 -3.36 -12.07
CA TYR A 168 10.57 -2.86 -11.49
C TYR A 168 11.63 -2.78 -12.56
N VAL A 169 12.23 -1.60 -12.70
CA VAL A 169 13.31 -1.30 -13.64
C VAL A 169 14.48 -0.67 -12.89
N SER A 170 15.64 -0.58 -13.54
CA SER A 170 16.80 0.13 -13.00
C SER A 170 16.44 1.59 -12.66
N ALA A 171 16.94 2.10 -11.54
CA ALA A 171 16.64 3.47 -11.08
C ALA A 171 17.09 4.53 -12.10
N GLN A 172 18.19 4.29 -12.81
CA GLN A 172 18.71 5.20 -13.84
C GLN A 172 17.80 5.27 -15.07
N ASP A 173 17.03 4.21 -15.37
CA ASP A 173 16.14 4.12 -16.53
C ASP A 173 14.68 4.46 -16.18
N GLY A 174 14.36 4.68 -14.90
CA GLY A 174 12.98 4.80 -14.40
C GLY A 174 12.15 5.85 -15.14
N ILE A 175 12.71 7.04 -15.42
CA ILE A 175 12.00 8.12 -16.14
C ILE A 175 11.70 7.68 -17.57
N LYS A 176 12.72 7.18 -18.29
CA LYS A 176 12.60 6.69 -19.66
C LYS A 176 11.56 5.58 -19.78
N CYS A 177 11.60 4.62 -18.85
CA CYS A 177 10.63 3.53 -18.81
C CYS A 177 9.20 4.04 -18.55
N ALA A 178 9.02 4.99 -17.65
CA ALA A 178 7.70 5.56 -17.36
C ALA A 178 7.11 6.30 -18.58
N GLU A 179 7.93 7.04 -19.32
CA GLU A 179 7.52 7.70 -20.56
C GLU A 179 7.17 6.68 -21.65
N PHE A 180 8.00 5.66 -21.81
CA PHE A 180 7.75 4.58 -22.75
C PHE A 180 6.41 3.88 -22.47
N VAL A 181 6.15 3.46 -21.24
CA VAL A 181 4.89 2.80 -20.87
C VAL A 181 3.69 3.72 -21.09
N ARG A 182 3.81 5.02 -20.77
CA ARG A 182 2.72 5.98 -21.00
C ARG A 182 2.36 6.14 -22.49
N SER A 183 3.36 6.09 -23.38
CA SER A 183 3.11 6.18 -24.83
C SER A 183 2.46 4.95 -25.42
N HIS A 184 2.46 3.82 -24.72
CA HIS A 184 1.89 2.54 -25.15
C HIS A 184 0.61 2.16 -24.39
N LYS A 185 0.04 3.07 -23.60
CA LYS A 185 -1.27 2.83 -22.97
C LYS A 185 -2.35 2.68 -24.05
N PRO A 186 -3.20 1.64 -23.93
CA PRO A 186 -4.37 1.48 -24.78
C PRO A 186 -5.37 2.61 -24.59
#